data_529c02e4c36d1adad6b0f5623194dc66
#
_entry.id   529c02e4c36d1adad6b0f5623194dc66
#
_cell.length_a   1.000
_cell.length_b   1.000
_cell.length_c   1.000
_cell.angle_alpha   90.00
_cell.angle_beta   90.00
_cell.angle_gamma   90.00
#
_symmetry.space_group_name_H-M   'P 1'
#
loop_
_entity.id
_entity.type
_entity.pdbx_description
1 polymer ?
#
loop_
_entity_poly.entity_id
_entity_poly.type
_entity_poly.pdbx_seq_one_letter_code
_entity_poly.pdbx_strand_id
1 'polypeptide(L)'
;MTRNSISRYILRSAGEVKRFRILMRVIPIVIAVLVALSSVVYVSSVMYNRYGSYTVTVNKFDNLNYSIALSEYMIEDPDVPGKIIPGKPVARLNSKASEEIRDMDGNDLPADIDNIPGEHNGENYIAYTYYLVNNGEKTLTYEYNLYIVNTTNGIEKGVRVRLYEDGVPTTYARTRTDGTGPEEGTEAFMGSTTIVRKQVTNFRPGAYTKFTIAIWIEGNDDDTTDDIIGGQFKVDMKVNIIGDSDGTPVDFENANP
;
A
#
# COMPACT_ATOMS: atom_id res chain seq x y z
N MET A 1 57.28 24.19 46.02
CA MET A 1 55.97 23.92 45.43
C MET A 1 54.92 24.68 46.22
N THR A 2 54.33 25.67 45.63
CA THR A 2 53.45 26.59 46.32
C THR A 2 52.08 25.97 46.64
N ARG A 3 51.58 26.20 47.84
CA ARG A 3 50.29 25.76 48.39
C ARG A 3 49.10 25.96 47.39
N ASN A 4 49.25 26.91 46.51
CA ASN A 4 48.23 27.25 45.46
C ASN A 4 48.14 26.24 44.31
N SER A 5 49.18 25.46 44.00
CA SER A 5 49.14 24.49 42.91
C SER A 5 48.35 23.23 43.31
N ILE A 6 48.45 22.84 44.57
CA ILE A 6 47.73 21.64 45.12
C ILE A 6 46.24 21.93 45.21
N SER A 7 45.84 23.11 45.66
CA SER A 7 44.42 23.46 45.76
C SER A 7 43.75 23.60 44.39
N ARG A 8 44.47 24.10 43.35
CA ARG A 8 43.95 24.14 41.98
C ARG A 8 43.77 22.73 41.39
N TYR A 9 44.66 21.79 41.70
CA TYR A 9 44.57 20.42 41.22
C TYR A 9 43.39 19.66 41.87
N ILE A 10 43.19 19.84 43.14
CA ILE A 10 42.04 19.24 43.90
C ILE A 10 40.73 19.83 43.42
N LEU A 11 40.63 21.12 43.18
CA LEU A 11 39.42 21.77 42.67
C LEU A 11 39.07 21.31 41.24
N ARG A 12 40.08 21.11 40.40
CA ARG A 12 39.91 20.64 39.04
C ARG A 12 39.40 19.18 38.99
N SER A 13 39.98 18.30 39.79
CA SER A 13 39.57 16.90 39.92
C SER A 13 38.17 16.78 40.53
N ALA A 14 37.80 17.59 41.51
CA ALA A 14 36.47 17.63 42.07
C ALA A 14 35.40 18.06 41.06
N GLY A 15 35.74 19.04 40.21
CA GLY A 15 34.86 19.47 39.11
C GLY A 15 34.64 18.37 38.04
N GLU A 16 35.65 17.63 37.69
CA GLU A 16 35.58 16.51 36.75
C GLU A 16 34.74 15.36 37.31
N VAL A 17 34.93 15.00 38.58
CA VAL A 17 34.13 13.97 39.25
C VAL A 17 32.65 14.38 39.35
N LYS A 18 32.38 15.66 39.62
CA LYS A 18 30.99 16.17 39.64
C LYS A 18 30.35 16.10 38.24
N ARG A 19 31.05 16.49 37.20
CA ARG A 19 30.60 16.38 35.80
C ARG A 19 30.32 14.93 35.43
N PHE A 20 31.27 14.03 35.73
CA PHE A 20 31.13 12.60 35.46
C PHE A 20 29.92 12.00 36.19
N ARG A 21 29.69 12.37 37.44
CA ARG A 21 28.53 11.89 38.23
C ARG A 21 27.20 12.42 37.68
N ILE A 22 27.15 13.64 37.16
CA ILE A 22 25.98 14.21 36.48
C ILE A 22 25.75 13.46 35.15
N LEU A 23 26.80 13.23 34.38
CA LEU A 23 26.72 12.52 33.10
C LEU A 23 26.17 11.10 33.29
N MET A 24 26.67 10.36 34.28
CA MET A 24 26.23 9.01 34.60
C MET A 24 24.76 8.94 35.08
N ARG A 25 24.17 10.05 35.53
CA ARG A 25 22.74 10.14 35.86
C ARG A 25 21.89 10.57 34.67
N VAL A 26 22.40 11.45 33.83
CA VAL A 26 21.65 12.01 32.68
C VAL A 26 21.63 11.06 31.50
N ILE A 27 22.73 10.36 31.21
CA ILE A 27 22.82 9.42 30.08
C ILE A 27 21.71 8.36 30.11
N PRO A 28 21.47 7.62 31.20
CA PRO A 28 20.41 6.60 31.23
C PRO A 28 19.02 7.20 31.04
N ILE A 29 18.79 8.43 31.53
CA ILE A 29 17.50 9.13 31.33
C ILE A 29 17.32 9.48 29.85
N VAL A 30 18.34 10.02 29.21
CA VAL A 30 18.30 10.34 27.75
C VAL A 30 18.08 9.07 26.95
N ILE A 31 18.76 7.97 27.26
CA ILE A 31 18.58 6.69 26.59
C ILE A 31 17.13 6.19 26.78
N ALA A 32 16.60 6.26 28.01
CA ALA A 32 15.24 5.84 28.28
C ALA A 32 14.20 6.66 27.48
N VAL A 33 14.39 7.97 27.36
CA VAL A 33 13.54 8.86 26.56
C VAL A 33 13.65 8.52 25.06
N LEU A 34 14.84 8.27 24.55
CA LEU A 34 15.04 7.88 23.14
C LEU A 34 14.37 6.53 22.83
N VAL A 35 14.50 5.55 23.73
CA VAL A 35 13.83 4.25 23.60
C VAL A 35 12.31 4.42 23.63
N ALA A 36 11.78 5.23 24.53
CA ALA A 36 10.33 5.51 24.58
C ALA A 36 9.83 6.18 23.30
N LEU A 37 10.53 7.19 22.80
CA LEU A 37 10.18 7.86 21.54
C LEU A 37 10.24 6.92 20.34
N SER A 38 11.29 6.10 20.24
CA SER A 38 11.40 5.12 19.15
C SER A 38 10.29 4.06 19.21
N SER A 39 9.89 3.65 20.42
CA SER A 39 8.77 2.73 20.61
C SER A 39 7.43 3.33 20.16
N VAL A 40 7.17 4.60 20.47
CA VAL A 40 5.96 5.32 20.00
C VAL A 40 5.95 5.41 18.47
N VAL A 41 7.07 5.78 17.85
CA VAL A 41 7.19 5.85 16.38
C VAL A 41 6.97 4.48 15.76
N TYR A 42 7.56 3.43 16.33
CA TYR A 42 7.38 2.06 15.85
C TYR A 42 5.92 1.61 15.94
N VAL A 43 5.29 1.77 17.10
CA VAL A 43 3.87 1.41 17.29
C VAL A 43 2.97 2.20 16.36
N SER A 44 3.19 3.50 16.21
CA SER A 44 2.42 4.35 15.28
C SER A 44 2.59 3.90 13.84
N SER A 45 3.80 3.52 13.42
CA SER A 45 4.07 3.00 12.09
C SER A 45 3.36 1.66 11.82
N VAL A 46 3.39 0.75 12.81
CA VAL A 46 2.69 -0.54 12.72
C VAL A 46 1.18 -0.33 12.66
N MET A 47 0.64 0.55 13.50
CA MET A 47 -0.79 0.87 13.47
C MET A 47 -1.20 1.52 12.15
N TYR A 48 -0.42 2.47 11.64
CA TYR A 48 -0.71 3.10 10.34
C TYR A 48 -0.72 2.07 9.19
N ASN A 49 0.25 1.15 9.17
CA ASN A 49 0.27 0.08 8.16
C ASN A 49 -0.89 -0.91 8.30
N ARG A 50 -1.36 -1.16 9.53
CA ARG A 50 -2.40 -2.15 9.81
C ARG A 50 -3.82 -1.60 9.62
N TYR A 51 -4.04 -0.32 9.91
CA TYR A 51 -5.36 0.33 9.92
C TYR A 51 -5.44 1.54 8.98
N GLY A 52 -4.39 1.81 8.22
CA GLY A 52 -4.34 2.91 7.26
C GLY A 52 -5.07 2.61 5.95
N SER A 53 -5.09 3.59 5.08
CA SER A 53 -5.72 3.57 3.76
C SER A 53 -5.16 2.51 2.81
N TYR A 54 -5.90 2.22 1.74
CA TYR A 54 -5.45 1.38 0.63
C TYR A 54 -4.12 1.89 0.06
N THR A 55 -3.19 0.99 -0.16
CA THR A 55 -1.86 1.33 -0.66
C THR A 55 -1.54 0.53 -1.91
N VAL A 56 -1.04 1.20 -2.93
CA VAL A 56 -0.42 0.57 -4.09
C VAL A 56 1.06 0.87 -4.09
N THR A 57 1.87 -0.15 -4.23
CA THR A 57 3.32 -0.02 -4.32
C THR A 57 3.88 -0.77 -5.52
N VAL A 58 4.88 -0.19 -6.14
CA VAL A 58 5.72 -0.87 -7.12
C VAL A 58 7.11 -1.06 -6.54
N ASN A 59 7.71 -2.20 -6.78
CA ASN A 59 9.11 -2.39 -6.45
C ASN A 59 9.94 -1.56 -7.44
N LYS A 60 10.72 -0.63 -6.92
CA LYS A 60 11.70 0.07 -7.72
C LYS A 60 12.90 -0.84 -7.95
N PHE A 61 13.25 -0.99 -9.22
CA PHE A 61 14.58 -1.41 -9.59
C PHE A 61 15.37 -0.15 -9.97
N ASP A 62 16.56 0.02 -9.45
CA ASP A 62 17.43 1.16 -9.79
C ASP A 62 18.00 1.07 -11.23
N ASN A 63 17.44 0.20 -12.04
CA ASN A 63 17.84 0.00 -13.43
C ASN A 63 16.84 0.74 -14.36
N LEU A 64 17.33 1.75 -15.08
CA LEU A 64 16.54 2.55 -16.02
C LEU A 64 15.85 1.72 -17.13
N ASN A 65 16.38 0.52 -17.43
CA ASN A 65 15.82 -0.34 -18.48
C ASN A 65 14.46 -0.92 -18.08
N TYR A 66 14.26 -1.28 -16.80
CA TYR A 66 13.03 -1.87 -16.30
C TYR A 66 12.47 -1.00 -15.18
N SER A 67 11.42 -0.28 -15.45
CA SER A 67 10.82 0.62 -14.46
C SER A 67 9.31 0.66 -14.62
N ILE A 68 8.61 0.57 -13.50
CA ILE A 68 7.18 0.78 -13.41
C ILE A 68 6.93 1.94 -12.46
N ALA A 69 6.00 2.80 -12.83
CA ALA A 69 5.52 3.91 -12.01
C ALA A 69 3.99 3.87 -11.89
N LEU A 70 3.49 4.54 -10.88
CA LEU A 70 2.07 4.74 -10.62
C LEU A 70 1.71 6.21 -10.84
N SER A 71 0.50 6.48 -11.34
CA SER A 71 -0.06 7.82 -11.42
C SER A 71 -1.55 7.80 -11.10
N GLU A 72 -2.07 8.83 -10.43
CA GLU A 72 -3.51 8.96 -10.19
C GLU A 72 -4.25 9.49 -11.42
N TYR A 73 -3.55 10.14 -12.34
CA TYR A 73 -4.14 10.74 -13.54
C TYR A 73 -3.17 10.71 -14.71
N MET A 74 -3.74 10.83 -15.90
CA MET A 74 -3.00 10.96 -17.16
C MET A 74 -3.18 12.37 -17.71
N ILE A 75 -2.17 12.87 -18.36
CA ILE A 75 -2.17 14.19 -19.04
C ILE A 75 -1.73 14.05 -20.49
N GLU A 76 -2.06 15.03 -21.31
CA GLU A 76 -1.45 15.14 -22.63
C GLU A 76 0.01 15.58 -22.50
N ASP A 77 0.90 14.94 -23.25
CA ASP A 77 2.33 15.26 -23.28
C ASP A 77 2.52 16.68 -23.85
N PRO A 78 3.09 17.62 -23.08
CA PRO A 78 3.27 18.99 -23.55
C PRO A 78 4.18 19.12 -24.77
N ASP A 79 5.05 18.13 -25.00
CA ASP A 79 6.02 18.13 -26.09
C ASP A 79 5.54 17.36 -27.33
N VAL A 80 4.53 16.48 -27.17
CA VAL A 80 4.03 15.59 -28.24
C VAL A 80 2.51 15.59 -28.26
N PRO A 81 1.87 16.43 -29.10
CA PRO A 81 0.42 16.52 -29.18
C PRO A 81 -0.27 15.16 -29.41
N GLY A 82 -1.33 14.89 -28.69
CA GLY A 82 -2.10 13.64 -28.75
C GLY A 82 -1.49 12.45 -28.04
N LYS A 83 -0.29 12.57 -27.46
CA LYS A 83 0.29 11.53 -26.64
C LYS A 83 -0.12 11.70 -25.19
N ILE A 84 -0.60 10.63 -24.58
CA ILE A 84 -1.01 10.61 -23.17
C ILE A 84 0.11 10.01 -22.31
N ILE A 85 0.45 10.70 -21.24
CA ILE A 85 1.52 10.34 -20.29
C ILE A 85 1.02 10.41 -18.86
N PRO A 86 1.69 9.72 -17.91
CA PRO A 86 1.36 9.85 -16.49
C PRO A 86 1.63 11.27 -16.00
N GLY A 87 0.66 11.84 -15.27
CA GLY A 87 0.75 13.22 -14.80
C GLY A 87 1.84 13.45 -13.75
N LYS A 88 1.98 12.55 -12.79
CA LYS A 88 3.01 12.58 -11.76
C LYS A 88 3.39 11.17 -11.37
N PRO A 89 4.37 10.56 -12.03
CA PRO A 89 4.78 9.20 -11.73
C PRO A 89 5.43 9.09 -10.35
N VAL A 90 4.96 8.15 -9.56
CA VAL A 90 5.45 7.83 -8.21
C VAL A 90 5.60 6.32 -8.04
N ALA A 91 6.36 5.90 -7.03
CA ALA A 91 6.48 4.47 -6.69
C ALA A 91 5.42 3.97 -5.71
N ARG A 92 4.67 4.90 -5.11
CA ARG A 92 3.65 4.57 -4.11
C ARG A 92 2.50 5.57 -4.19
N LEU A 93 1.29 5.05 -4.20
CA LEU A 93 0.06 5.81 -4.03
C LEU A 93 -0.65 5.33 -2.76
N ASN A 94 -1.36 6.23 -2.10
CA ASN A 94 -2.22 5.93 -0.98
C ASN A 94 -3.54 6.66 -1.19
N SER A 95 -4.64 5.92 -1.15
CA SER A 95 -5.96 6.50 -0.92
C SER A 95 -6.03 7.01 0.52
N LYS A 96 -6.72 8.09 0.77
CA LYS A 96 -6.95 8.61 2.13
C LYS A 96 -8.11 7.92 2.83
N ALA A 97 -8.81 7.03 2.13
CA ALA A 97 -10.04 6.45 2.61
C ALA A 97 -9.83 5.53 3.79
N SER A 98 -10.38 5.94 4.88
CA SER A 98 -10.83 5.11 5.99
C SER A 98 -12.25 5.59 6.26
N GLU A 99 -13.22 4.98 5.57
CA GLU A 99 -14.62 5.37 5.67
C GLU A 99 -15.38 4.34 6.50
N GLU A 100 -16.30 4.82 7.34
CA GLU A 100 -17.33 3.98 7.91
C GLU A 100 -18.43 3.80 6.86
N ILE A 101 -18.44 2.66 6.20
CA ILE A 101 -19.45 2.32 5.21
C ILE A 101 -20.50 1.38 5.80
N ARG A 102 -21.72 1.47 5.31
CA ARG A 102 -22.81 0.52 5.56
C ARG A 102 -22.89 -0.46 4.40
N ASP A 103 -23.66 -1.50 4.59
CA ASP A 103 -24.03 -2.42 3.54
C ASP A 103 -24.83 -1.70 2.43
N MET A 104 -24.64 -2.17 1.20
CA MET A 104 -25.34 -1.69 0.02
C MET A 104 -25.52 -2.82 -0.99
N ASP A 105 -26.38 -2.64 -1.98
CA ASP A 105 -26.45 -3.52 -3.15
C ASP A 105 -25.34 -3.10 -4.15
N GLY A 106 -24.50 -4.04 -4.56
CA GLY A 106 -23.44 -3.79 -5.54
C GLY A 106 -23.92 -3.32 -6.91
N ASN A 107 -25.24 -3.46 -7.19
CA ASN A 107 -25.88 -2.89 -8.38
C ASN A 107 -26.06 -1.36 -8.29
N ASP A 108 -26.01 -0.80 -7.08
CA ASP A 108 -26.10 0.65 -6.85
C ASP A 108 -24.78 1.38 -7.04
N LEU A 109 -23.69 0.67 -7.34
CA LEU A 109 -22.42 1.31 -7.69
C LEU A 109 -22.58 2.18 -8.96
N PRO A 110 -22.00 3.40 -9.00
CA PRO A 110 -22.06 4.26 -10.18
C PRO A 110 -21.56 3.55 -11.43
N ALA A 111 -22.29 3.68 -12.55
CA ALA A 111 -21.94 3.03 -13.81
C ALA A 111 -20.62 3.54 -14.41
N ASP A 112 -20.20 4.75 -14.04
CA ASP A 112 -18.97 5.42 -14.46
C ASP A 112 -17.86 5.40 -13.42
N ILE A 113 -17.97 4.55 -12.41
CA ILE A 113 -17.05 4.48 -11.26
C ILE A 113 -15.58 4.30 -11.69
N ASP A 114 -15.32 3.64 -12.80
CA ASP A 114 -13.97 3.44 -13.33
C ASP A 114 -13.44 4.59 -14.19
N ASN A 115 -14.23 5.66 -14.39
CA ASN A 115 -13.84 6.83 -15.19
C ASN A 115 -13.45 8.04 -14.33
N ILE A 116 -13.55 7.93 -13.01
CA ILE A 116 -13.21 9.00 -12.08
C ILE A 116 -11.78 8.76 -11.57
N PRO A 117 -10.81 9.64 -11.87
CA PRO A 117 -9.42 9.45 -11.44
C PRO A 117 -9.24 9.72 -9.94
N GLY A 118 -8.27 9.03 -9.34
CA GLY A 118 -7.93 9.18 -7.92
C GLY A 118 -8.98 8.60 -6.99
N GLU A 119 -9.07 9.15 -5.79
CA GLU A 119 -10.03 8.76 -4.76
C GLU A 119 -11.40 9.37 -5.02
N HIS A 120 -12.43 8.52 -5.06
CA HIS A 120 -13.81 8.94 -5.31
C HIS A 120 -14.82 8.06 -4.56
N ASN A 121 -14.66 8.02 -3.24
CA ASN A 121 -15.53 7.27 -2.35
C ASN A 121 -16.98 7.77 -2.42
N GLY A 122 -17.93 6.84 -2.30
CA GLY A 122 -19.33 7.14 -2.07
C GLY A 122 -19.71 7.02 -0.60
N GLU A 123 -21.03 7.12 -0.32
CA GLU A 123 -21.53 7.02 1.04
C GLU A 123 -21.28 5.62 1.65
N ASN A 124 -21.40 4.56 0.84
CA ASN A 124 -21.32 3.17 1.30
C ASN A 124 -20.32 2.32 0.50
N TYR A 125 -19.42 2.94 -0.24
CA TYR A 125 -18.33 2.25 -0.92
C TYR A 125 -17.05 3.08 -0.92
N ILE A 126 -15.94 2.41 -1.05
CA ILE A 126 -14.62 3.01 -1.24
C ILE A 126 -14.22 2.76 -2.69
N ALA A 127 -13.75 3.78 -3.41
CA ALA A 127 -13.26 3.62 -4.76
C ALA A 127 -11.99 4.43 -5.03
N TYR A 128 -11.08 3.83 -5.79
CA TYR A 128 -9.81 4.45 -6.15
C TYR A 128 -9.35 4.01 -7.53
N THR A 129 -9.10 4.99 -8.39
CA THR A 129 -8.58 4.78 -9.75
C THR A 129 -7.15 5.28 -9.87
N TYR A 130 -6.29 4.49 -10.48
CA TYR A 130 -4.91 4.83 -10.76
C TYR A 130 -4.41 4.10 -12.00
N TYR A 131 -3.25 4.52 -12.47
CA TYR A 131 -2.60 4.00 -13.67
C TYR A 131 -1.24 3.41 -13.29
N LEU A 132 -0.99 2.21 -13.78
CA LEU A 132 0.31 1.56 -13.78
C LEU A 132 0.96 1.81 -15.13
N VAL A 133 2.19 2.30 -15.14
CA VAL A 133 2.86 2.74 -16.37
C VAL A 133 4.25 2.12 -16.47
N ASN A 134 4.59 1.55 -17.60
CA ASN A 134 5.98 1.20 -17.91
C ASN A 134 6.71 2.47 -18.33
N ASN A 135 7.46 3.06 -17.41
CA ASN A 135 8.30 4.22 -17.68
C ASN A 135 9.78 3.86 -17.89
N GLY A 136 10.08 2.56 -18.06
CA GLY A 136 11.37 2.04 -18.48
C GLY A 136 11.55 2.02 -19.99
N GLU A 137 12.71 1.55 -20.43
CA GLU A 137 13.08 1.49 -21.86
C GLU A 137 12.79 0.13 -22.49
N LYS A 138 12.50 -0.90 -21.68
CA LYS A 138 12.27 -2.27 -22.15
C LYS A 138 10.85 -2.75 -21.90
N THR A 139 10.40 -3.64 -22.77
CA THR A 139 9.19 -4.42 -22.55
C THR A 139 9.44 -5.39 -21.39
N LEU A 140 8.47 -5.49 -20.49
CA LEU A 140 8.59 -6.29 -19.28
C LEU A 140 7.33 -7.11 -19.00
N THR A 141 7.47 -8.03 -18.08
CA THR A 141 6.38 -8.76 -17.45
C THR A 141 6.28 -8.34 -16.00
N TYR A 142 5.08 -8.03 -15.55
CA TYR A 142 4.82 -7.74 -14.13
C TYR A 142 3.77 -8.68 -13.55
N GLU A 143 3.82 -8.83 -12.24
CA GLU A 143 2.80 -9.49 -11.45
C GLU A 143 2.19 -8.46 -10.50
N TYR A 144 0.88 -8.39 -10.43
CA TYR A 144 0.21 -7.69 -9.35
C TYR A 144 -0.46 -8.68 -8.40
N ASN A 145 -0.48 -8.31 -7.13
CA ASN A 145 -1.12 -9.04 -6.05
C ASN A 145 -1.98 -8.07 -5.24
N LEU A 146 -3.30 -8.22 -5.32
CA LEU A 146 -4.26 -7.54 -4.47
C LEU A 146 -4.52 -8.42 -3.25
N TYR A 147 -4.27 -7.92 -2.06
CA TYR A 147 -4.29 -8.74 -0.85
C TYR A 147 -4.85 -8.02 0.36
N ILE A 148 -5.40 -8.80 1.28
CA ILE A 148 -5.93 -8.34 2.55
C ILE A 148 -4.78 -8.14 3.53
N VAL A 149 -4.61 -6.91 4.01
CA VAL A 149 -3.62 -6.55 5.03
C VAL A 149 -4.16 -6.81 6.42
N ASN A 150 -5.44 -6.49 6.63
CA ASN A 150 -6.12 -6.65 7.92
C ASN A 150 -7.60 -6.88 7.71
N THR A 151 -8.15 -7.77 8.52
CA THR A 151 -9.59 -7.99 8.65
C THR A 151 -9.93 -8.34 10.09
N THR A 152 -11.07 -7.87 10.59
CA THR A 152 -11.59 -8.16 11.93
C THR A 152 -13.08 -8.46 11.87
N ASN A 153 -13.60 -9.12 12.89
CA ASN A 153 -15.02 -9.47 13.05
C ASN A 153 -15.60 -10.30 11.88
N GLY A 154 -14.75 -10.90 11.04
CA GLY A 154 -15.22 -11.69 9.89
C GLY A 154 -15.86 -10.86 8.77
N ILE A 155 -15.65 -9.54 8.74
CA ILE A 155 -16.24 -8.62 7.75
C ILE A 155 -15.93 -9.03 6.30
N GLU A 156 -14.81 -9.72 6.09
CA GLU A 156 -14.41 -10.22 4.76
C GLU A 156 -15.41 -11.20 4.14
N LYS A 157 -16.37 -11.72 4.91
CA LYS A 157 -17.40 -12.61 4.41
C LYS A 157 -18.44 -11.84 3.58
N GLY A 158 -18.87 -10.67 4.06
CA GLY A 158 -19.83 -9.81 3.37
C GLY A 158 -19.19 -8.80 2.41
N VAL A 159 -17.85 -8.63 2.45
CA VAL A 159 -17.18 -7.66 1.58
C VAL A 159 -17.09 -8.17 0.14
N ARG A 160 -17.33 -7.25 -0.80
CA ARG A 160 -17.04 -7.40 -2.22
C ARG A 160 -15.90 -6.47 -2.63
N VAL A 161 -15.05 -6.97 -3.50
CA VAL A 161 -13.97 -6.21 -4.11
C VAL A 161 -14.09 -6.31 -5.62
N ARG A 162 -14.43 -5.21 -6.29
CA ARG A 162 -14.48 -5.15 -7.75
C ARG A 162 -13.22 -4.48 -8.27
N LEU A 163 -12.49 -5.20 -9.10
CA LEU A 163 -11.30 -4.68 -9.78
C LEU A 163 -11.64 -4.49 -11.25
N TYR A 164 -11.48 -3.26 -11.72
CA TYR A 164 -11.52 -2.93 -13.14
C TYR A 164 -10.09 -2.90 -13.65
N GLU A 165 -9.80 -3.66 -14.68
CA GLU A 165 -8.54 -3.65 -15.40
C GLU A 165 -8.83 -3.19 -16.83
N ASP A 166 -8.40 -1.98 -17.17
CA ASP A 166 -8.69 -1.30 -18.44
C ASP A 166 -10.20 -1.27 -18.77
N GLY A 167 -11.04 -1.02 -17.76
CA GLY A 167 -12.50 -0.94 -17.89
C GLY A 167 -13.23 -2.29 -17.80
N VAL A 168 -12.52 -3.40 -17.69
CA VAL A 168 -13.14 -4.72 -17.55
C VAL A 168 -13.28 -5.07 -16.06
N PRO A 169 -14.52 -5.16 -15.52
CA PRO A 169 -14.74 -5.47 -14.12
C PRO A 169 -14.67 -6.97 -13.82
N THR A 170 -14.03 -7.31 -12.69
CA THR A 170 -14.16 -8.61 -12.05
C THR A 170 -14.47 -8.39 -10.58
N THR A 171 -15.54 -9.00 -10.08
CA THR A 171 -15.94 -8.90 -8.67
C THR A 171 -15.43 -10.12 -7.93
N TYR A 172 -14.75 -9.91 -6.82
CA TYR A 172 -14.20 -10.94 -5.95
C TYR A 172 -14.91 -10.95 -4.61
N ALA A 173 -15.10 -12.14 -4.05
CA ALA A 173 -15.72 -12.36 -2.73
C ALA A 173 -15.07 -13.54 -2.00
N ARG A 174 -15.31 -13.65 -0.70
CA ARG A 174 -15.09 -14.92 0.01
C ARG A 174 -16.01 -15.98 -0.56
N THR A 175 -15.55 -17.22 -0.47
CA THR A 175 -16.43 -18.38 -0.67
C THR A 175 -17.48 -18.40 0.42
N ARG A 176 -18.71 -18.75 0.07
CA ARG A 176 -19.84 -18.90 1.01
C ARG A 176 -19.48 -19.75 2.21
N THR A 177 -19.94 -19.36 3.38
CA THR A 177 -19.64 -20.08 4.62
C THR A 177 -20.35 -21.43 4.69
N ASP A 178 -21.43 -21.63 3.92
CA ASP A 178 -22.15 -22.90 3.78
C ASP A 178 -21.41 -23.95 2.91
N GLY A 179 -20.30 -23.55 2.26
CA GLY A 179 -19.47 -24.43 1.43
C GLY A 179 -20.03 -24.69 0.02
N THR A 180 -21.04 -23.96 -0.43
CA THR A 180 -21.64 -24.15 -1.76
C THR A 180 -20.83 -23.54 -2.91
N GLY A 181 -19.76 -22.81 -2.62
CA GLY A 181 -18.87 -22.22 -3.62
C GLY A 181 -18.77 -20.69 -3.54
N PRO A 182 -18.35 -20.03 -4.62
CA PRO A 182 -18.29 -18.57 -4.66
C PRO A 182 -19.68 -17.94 -4.62
N GLU A 183 -19.75 -16.68 -4.21
CA GLU A 183 -20.97 -15.88 -4.31
C GLU A 183 -21.39 -15.69 -5.77
N GLU A 184 -22.69 -15.52 -6.00
CA GLU A 184 -23.22 -15.35 -7.35
C GLU A 184 -22.60 -14.11 -8.02
N GLY A 185 -22.18 -14.26 -9.29
CA GLY A 185 -21.56 -13.19 -10.05
C GLY A 185 -20.16 -12.78 -9.58
N THR A 186 -19.51 -13.60 -8.75
CA THR A 186 -18.18 -13.31 -8.22
C THR A 186 -17.16 -14.41 -8.50
N GLU A 187 -15.89 -14.07 -8.46
CA GLU A 187 -14.78 -15.00 -8.34
C GLU A 187 -14.35 -15.11 -6.86
N ALA A 188 -14.03 -16.33 -6.44
CA ALA A 188 -13.56 -16.56 -5.07
C ALA A 188 -12.18 -15.90 -4.86
N PHE A 189 -11.95 -15.36 -3.66
CA PHE A 189 -10.59 -14.99 -3.26
C PHE A 189 -9.64 -16.19 -3.42
N MET A 190 -8.45 -15.95 -3.98
CA MET A 190 -7.47 -17.02 -4.21
C MET A 190 -6.95 -17.68 -2.93
N GLY A 191 -7.09 -16.99 -1.78
CA GLY A 191 -6.64 -17.53 -0.50
C GLY A 191 -7.15 -16.74 0.70
N SER A 192 -6.62 -17.05 1.88
CA SER A 192 -7.03 -16.38 3.11
C SER A 192 -6.73 -14.89 3.14
N THR A 193 -5.65 -14.49 2.51
CA THR A 193 -5.18 -13.10 2.43
C THR A 193 -4.97 -12.59 1.00
N THR A 194 -5.05 -13.46 -0.01
CA THR A 194 -4.89 -13.07 -1.42
C THR A 194 -6.24 -13.00 -2.07
N ILE A 195 -6.62 -11.83 -2.57
CA ILE A 195 -7.84 -11.64 -3.35
C ILE A 195 -7.59 -12.14 -4.77
N VAL A 196 -6.65 -11.55 -5.46
CA VAL A 196 -6.24 -11.95 -6.81
C VAL A 196 -4.74 -11.71 -6.99
N ARG A 197 -4.11 -12.61 -7.75
CA ARG A 197 -2.74 -12.47 -8.25
C ARG A 197 -2.76 -12.76 -9.74
N LYS A 198 -2.21 -11.84 -10.52
CA LYS A 198 -2.20 -11.98 -11.98
C LYS A 198 -0.87 -11.51 -12.55
N GLN A 199 -0.40 -12.23 -13.56
CA GLN A 199 0.77 -11.89 -14.34
C GLN A 199 0.34 -11.26 -15.66
N VAL A 200 1.01 -10.19 -16.05
CA VAL A 200 0.79 -9.47 -17.31
C VAL A 200 2.11 -9.42 -18.07
N THR A 201 2.10 -10.02 -19.25
CA THR A 201 3.28 -10.10 -20.15
C THR A 201 3.24 -9.02 -21.22
N ASN A 202 4.36 -8.78 -21.86
CA ASN A 202 4.47 -7.87 -23.02
C ASN A 202 4.07 -6.43 -22.71
N PHE A 203 4.34 -5.96 -21.50
CA PHE A 203 4.06 -4.57 -21.08
C PHE A 203 5.15 -3.65 -21.66
N ARG A 204 4.83 -2.98 -22.75
CA ARG A 204 5.77 -2.19 -23.57
C ARG A 204 6.12 -0.85 -22.92
N PRO A 205 7.29 -0.26 -23.24
CA PRO A 205 7.60 1.11 -22.84
C PRO A 205 6.49 2.10 -23.20
N GLY A 206 6.11 2.93 -22.23
CA GLY A 206 5.02 3.90 -22.38
C GLY A 206 3.60 3.31 -22.34
N ALA A 207 3.45 1.98 -22.29
CA ALA A 207 2.15 1.37 -22.06
C ALA A 207 1.68 1.63 -20.62
N TYR A 208 0.37 1.66 -20.45
CA TYR A 208 -0.24 1.77 -19.13
C TYR A 208 -1.43 0.83 -19.00
N THR A 209 -1.75 0.47 -17.75
CA THR A 209 -2.98 -0.23 -17.37
C THR A 209 -3.73 0.64 -16.37
N LYS A 210 -5.01 0.91 -16.63
CA LYS A 210 -5.90 1.59 -15.70
C LYS A 210 -6.46 0.56 -14.72
N PHE A 211 -6.28 0.80 -13.44
CA PHE A 211 -6.90 0.04 -12.37
C PHE A 211 -7.90 0.91 -11.63
N THR A 212 -9.11 0.40 -11.43
CA THR A 212 -10.05 0.94 -10.47
C THR A 212 -10.42 -0.17 -9.50
N ILE A 213 -10.29 0.09 -8.22
CA ILE A 213 -10.76 -0.79 -7.16
C ILE A 213 -11.98 -0.16 -6.51
N ALA A 214 -13.05 -0.93 -6.38
CA ALA A 214 -14.24 -0.56 -5.61
C ALA A 214 -14.49 -1.62 -4.54
N ILE A 215 -14.77 -1.18 -3.30
CA ILE A 215 -14.96 -2.04 -2.13
C ILE A 215 -16.24 -1.63 -1.44
N TRP A 216 -17.11 -2.59 -1.17
CA TRP A 216 -18.36 -2.39 -0.42
C TRP A 216 -18.70 -3.62 0.42
N ILE A 217 -19.68 -3.49 1.29
CA ILE A 217 -20.30 -4.59 2.02
C ILE A 217 -21.60 -4.93 1.29
N GLU A 218 -21.76 -6.17 0.85
CA GLU A 218 -22.95 -6.62 0.11
C GLU A 218 -24.11 -6.87 1.05
N GLY A 219 -25.17 -6.06 0.95
CA GLY A 219 -26.34 -6.15 1.81
C GLY A 219 -27.26 -7.35 1.50
N ASN A 220 -27.19 -7.89 0.28
CA ASN A 220 -27.98 -9.04 -0.13
C ASN A 220 -27.27 -10.39 0.11
N ASP A 221 -26.18 -10.39 0.86
CA ASP A 221 -25.39 -11.57 1.19
C ASP A 221 -25.84 -12.18 2.52
N ASP A 222 -26.16 -13.47 2.52
CA ASP A 222 -26.56 -14.22 3.72
C ASP A 222 -25.46 -14.26 4.80
N ASP A 223 -24.19 -14.06 4.40
CA ASP A 223 -23.03 -13.99 5.29
C ASP A 223 -22.83 -12.58 5.88
N THR A 224 -23.57 -11.57 5.42
CA THR A 224 -23.61 -10.21 5.98
C THR A 224 -24.56 -10.16 7.16
N THR A 225 -24.05 -10.48 8.33
CA THR A 225 -24.80 -10.54 9.58
C THR A 225 -24.35 -9.45 10.55
N ASP A 226 -25.09 -9.23 11.65
CA ASP A 226 -24.73 -8.27 12.70
C ASP A 226 -23.35 -8.54 13.33
N ASP A 227 -22.80 -9.75 13.20
CA ASP A 227 -21.49 -10.11 13.74
C ASP A 227 -20.32 -9.34 13.07
N ILE A 228 -20.53 -8.85 11.84
CA ILE A 228 -19.49 -8.05 11.13
C ILE A 228 -19.46 -6.58 11.53
N ILE A 229 -20.45 -6.10 12.30
CA ILE A 229 -20.55 -4.70 12.72
C ILE A 229 -19.29 -4.29 13.50
N GLY A 230 -18.73 -3.13 13.13
CA GLY A 230 -17.45 -2.63 13.67
C GLY A 230 -16.23 -3.39 13.16
N GLY A 231 -16.40 -4.26 12.18
CA GLY A 231 -15.33 -4.91 11.47
C GLY A 231 -14.47 -3.92 10.69
N GLN A 232 -13.24 -4.31 10.43
CA GLN A 232 -12.27 -3.55 9.65
C GLN A 232 -11.79 -4.41 8.50
N PHE A 233 -11.68 -3.81 7.32
CA PHE A 233 -11.16 -4.47 6.14
C PHE A 233 -10.19 -3.55 5.43
N LYS A 234 -8.93 -3.97 5.31
CA LYS A 234 -7.91 -3.24 4.59
C LYS A 234 -7.29 -4.11 3.52
N VAL A 235 -7.19 -3.58 2.31
CA VAL A 235 -6.45 -4.19 1.20
C VAL A 235 -5.33 -3.28 0.74
N ASP A 236 -4.31 -3.90 0.19
CA ASP A 236 -3.22 -3.23 -0.53
C ASP A 236 -2.94 -3.97 -1.82
N MET A 237 -2.38 -3.28 -2.81
CA MET A 237 -1.86 -3.90 -4.03
C MET A 237 -0.35 -3.73 -4.12
N LYS A 238 0.33 -4.82 -4.45
CA LYS A 238 1.75 -4.82 -4.74
C LYS A 238 1.99 -5.26 -6.17
N VAL A 239 2.83 -4.51 -6.87
CA VAL A 239 3.24 -4.81 -8.24
C VAL A 239 4.73 -5.07 -8.26
N ASN A 240 5.14 -6.17 -8.88
CA ASN A 240 6.54 -6.56 -9.03
C ASN A 240 6.84 -6.79 -10.51
N ILE A 241 7.99 -6.31 -10.97
CA ILE A 241 8.54 -6.77 -12.24
C ILE A 241 9.12 -8.18 -12.00
N ILE A 242 8.75 -9.14 -12.82
CA ILE A 242 9.16 -10.54 -12.65
C ILE A 242 9.98 -11.08 -13.82
N GLY A 243 9.96 -10.38 -14.94
CA GLY A 243 10.68 -10.84 -16.12
C GLY A 243 10.70 -9.83 -17.26
N ASP A 244 11.31 -10.24 -18.35
CA ASP A 244 11.27 -9.53 -19.63
C ASP A 244 9.93 -9.73 -20.36
N SER A 245 9.91 -9.50 -21.68
CA SER A 245 8.69 -9.47 -22.48
C SER A 245 7.85 -10.74 -22.45
N ASP A 246 8.47 -11.92 -22.31
CA ASP A 246 7.81 -13.22 -22.30
C ASP A 246 7.70 -13.86 -20.90
N GLY A 247 8.17 -13.15 -19.87
CA GLY A 247 8.15 -13.61 -18.48
C GLY A 247 9.42 -14.40 -18.11
N THR A 248 10.43 -14.47 -18.96
CA THR A 248 11.72 -15.01 -18.58
C THR A 248 12.31 -14.18 -17.45
N PRO A 249 12.63 -14.78 -16.29
CA PRO A 249 13.17 -14.03 -15.15
C PRO A 249 14.43 -13.27 -15.54
N VAL A 250 14.45 -11.98 -15.23
CA VAL A 250 15.62 -11.13 -15.43
C VAL A 250 16.43 -11.15 -14.15
N ASP A 251 17.72 -11.46 -14.27
CA ASP A 251 18.68 -11.31 -13.19
C ASP A 251 19.03 -9.83 -13.04
N PHE A 252 18.33 -9.17 -12.16
CA PHE A 252 18.49 -7.74 -11.89
C PHE A 252 19.79 -7.40 -11.15
N GLU A 253 20.45 -8.40 -10.53
CA GLU A 253 21.72 -8.24 -9.82
C GLU A 253 22.90 -8.10 -10.79
N ASN A 254 22.80 -8.75 -11.97
CA ASN A 254 23.82 -8.73 -13.02
C ASN A 254 23.44 -7.84 -14.23
N ALA A 255 22.29 -7.17 -14.23
CA ALA A 255 21.81 -6.35 -15.33
C ALA A 255 22.39 -4.92 -15.34
N ASN A 256 23.32 -4.62 -14.45
CA ASN A 256 24.04 -3.32 -14.41
C ASN A 256 25.35 -3.47 -15.22
N PRO A 257 25.51 -2.73 -16.35
CA PRO A 257 26.77 -2.74 -17.11
C PRO A 257 27.88 -2.00 -16.37
#